data_c1fe9a4412b6ae403d215b8137df3f69
#
_entry.id   c1fe9a4412b6ae403d215b8137df3f69
#
_cell.length_a   1.000
_cell.length_b   1.000
_cell.length_c   1.000
_cell.angle_alpha   90.00
_cell.angle_beta   90.00
_cell.angle_gamma   90.00
#
_symmetry.space_group_name_H-M   'P 1'
#
loop_
_entity.id
_entity.type
_entity.pdbx_description
1 polymer ?
#
loop_
_entity_poly.entity_id
_entity_poly.type
_entity_poly.pdbx_seq_one_letter_code
_entity_poly.pdbx_strand_id
1 'polypeptide(L)'
;MFEEAPEDRIREVYLSQEAAGRATADTAYREKLERVGYEVVADELFLKMSDTRTPQGILCVVEQPQYTLDELLNAPMPLLVVLENLQDPGNLGTIIRTGEGAGITGVIMTRETVDIFNPKTIRATMGSVFRVPFIYVETLSDVMAKMKEKGIHIYAAHLAGKRYYDSFSFREPTAFLIGNEGNGLSRETADMAEAYLKIPMEGSVESLNAAIAASLLMYEAHRQRNI
;
A
#
# COMPACT_ATOMS: atom_id res chain seq x y z
N MET A 1 5.02 -0.81 14.40
CA MET A 1 4.86 -2.07 13.62
C MET A 1 4.36 -3.22 14.48
N PHE A 2 5.03 -3.59 15.58
CA PHE A 2 4.55 -4.66 16.48
C PHE A 2 3.14 -4.36 17.03
N GLU A 3 2.90 -3.15 17.48
CA GLU A 3 1.60 -2.70 17.99
C GLU A 3 0.47 -2.83 16.94
N GLU A 4 0.79 -2.62 15.67
CA GLU A 4 -0.14 -2.66 14.54
C GLU A 4 -0.38 -4.07 13.98
N ALA A 5 0.52 -5.03 14.27
CA ALA A 5 0.39 -6.40 13.79
C ALA A 5 -0.79 -7.12 14.48
N PRO A 6 -1.67 -7.81 13.73
CA PRO A 6 -2.73 -8.62 14.30
C PRO A 6 -2.15 -9.75 15.16
N GLU A 7 -2.65 -9.92 16.39
CA GLU A 7 -2.10 -10.88 17.35
C GLU A 7 -2.20 -12.33 16.85
N ASP A 8 -3.28 -12.67 16.19
CA ASP A 8 -3.53 -13.98 15.60
C ASP A 8 -2.56 -14.37 14.47
N ARG A 9 -1.90 -13.37 13.87
CA ARG A 9 -0.89 -13.56 12.82
C ARG A 9 0.55 -13.53 13.33
N ILE A 10 0.79 -13.12 14.57
CA ILE A 10 2.13 -13.14 15.17
C ILE A 10 2.50 -14.57 15.49
N ARG A 11 3.67 -15.03 15.00
CA ARG A 11 4.19 -16.39 15.21
C ARG A 11 5.31 -16.42 16.23
N GLU A 12 6.22 -15.45 16.16
CA GLU A 12 7.36 -15.36 17.04
C GLU A 12 7.67 -13.90 17.35
N VAL A 13 8.10 -13.62 18.58
CA VAL A 13 8.56 -12.31 19.01
C VAL A 13 9.87 -12.47 19.78
N TYR A 14 10.88 -11.71 19.38
CA TYR A 14 12.17 -11.64 20.03
C TYR A 14 12.44 -10.23 20.53
N LEU A 15 12.88 -10.12 21.78
CA LEU A 15 13.33 -8.87 22.38
C LEU A 15 14.83 -8.92 22.67
N SER A 16 15.52 -7.82 22.42
CA SER A 16 16.87 -7.64 22.99
C SER A 16 16.80 -7.51 24.51
N GLN A 17 17.87 -7.84 25.21
CA GLN A 17 17.93 -7.67 26.68
C GLN A 17 17.65 -6.24 27.11
N GLU A 18 18.21 -5.25 26.39
CA GLU A 18 17.95 -3.82 26.64
C GLU A 18 16.47 -3.46 26.44
N ALA A 19 15.83 -3.94 25.35
CA ALA A 19 14.42 -3.67 25.09
C ALA A 19 13.49 -4.34 26.10
N ALA A 20 13.79 -5.56 26.52
CA ALA A 20 13.02 -6.26 27.56
C ALA A 20 13.02 -5.47 28.87
N GLY A 21 14.17 -4.88 29.25
CA GLY A 21 14.27 -4.01 30.43
C GLY A 21 13.44 -2.73 30.34
N ARG A 22 13.20 -2.21 29.10
CA ARG A 22 12.40 -0.99 28.86
C ARG A 22 10.91 -1.28 28.68
N ALA A 23 10.54 -2.48 28.28
CA ALA A 23 9.16 -2.87 27.95
C ALA A 23 8.17 -2.74 29.14
N THR A 24 8.68 -2.53 30.34
CA THR A 24 7.87 -2.35 31.56
C THR A 24 7.18 -0.98 31.66
N ALA A 25 7.56 0.00 30.84
CA ALA A 25 7.09 1.39 30.96
C ALA A 25 5.72 1.63 30.30
N ASP A 26 5.40 0.88 29.22
CA ASP A 26 4.10 0.98 28.51
C ASP A 26 3.24 -0.25 28.79
N THR A 27 2.12 -0.03 29.48
CA THR A 27 1.21 -1.10 29.90
C THR A 27 0.60 -1.86 28.74
N ALA A 28 0.10 -1.15 27.70
CA ALA A 28 -0.56 -1.77 26.55
C ALA A 28 0.43 -2.61 25.71
N TYR A 29 1.63 -2.09 25.52
CA TYR A 29 2.72 -2.80 24.84
C TYR A 29 3.12 -4.07 25.58
N ARG A 30 3.27 -3.99 26.92
CA ARG A 30 3.60 -5.14 27.76
C ARG A 30 2.50 -6.19 27.75
N GLU A 31 1.24 -5.80 27.90
CA GLU A 31 0.10 -6.72 27.86
C GLU A 31 0.03 -7.46 26.52
N LYS A 32 0.29 -6.79 25.40
CA LYS A 32 0.35 -7.43 24.09
C LYS A 32 1.50 -8.44 24.01
N LEU A 33 2.69 -8.09 24.50
CA LEU A 33 3.84 -9.02 24.59
C LEU A 33 3.51 -10.27 25.42
N GLU A 34 2.88 -10.09 26.58
CA GLU A 34 2.48 -11.21 27.46
C GLU A 34 1.45 -12.12 26.78
N ARG A 35 0.50 -11.57 26.00
CA ARG A 35 -0.50 -12.37 25.28
C ARG A 35 0.09 -13.18 24.13
N VAL A 36 0.98 -12.60 23.34
CA VAL A 36 1.56 -13.29 22.18
C VAL A 36 2.76 -14.16 22.53
N GLY A 37 3.36 -13.95 23.72
CA GLY A 37 4.61 -14.57 24.13
C GLY A 37 5.82 -13.96 23.43
N TYR A 38 6.98 -14.04 24.07
CA TYR A 38 8.23 -13.55 23.50
C TYR A 38 9.44 -14.25 24.11
N GLU A 39 10.56 -14.21 23.38
CA GLU A 39 11.86 -14.68 23.86
C GLU A 39 12.82 -13.50 24.00
N VAL A 40 13.62 -13.52 25.08
CA VAL A 40 14.68 -12.52 25.28
C VAL A 40 16.00 -13.09 24.80
N VAL A 41 16.66 -12.38 23.89
CA VAL A 41 17.95 -12.78 23.34
C VAL A 41 19.04 -11.76 23.72
N ALA A 42 20.30 -12.21 23.81
CA ALA A 42 21.42 -11.32 24.03
C ALA A 42 21.50 -10.23 22.96
N ASP A 43 21.86 -9.00 23.34
CA ASP A 43 21.89 -7.85 22.43
C ASP A 43 22.78 -8.09 21.20
N GLU A 44 23.93 -8.77 21.38
CA GLU A 44 24.82 -9.13 20.26
C GLU A 44 24.16 -10.10 19.26
N LEU A 45 23.35 -11.04 19.75
CA LEU A 45 22.59 -11.96 18.90
C LEU A 45 21.48 -11.23 18.20
N PHE A 46 20.75 -10.36 18.91
CA PHE A 46 19.69 -9.54 18.35
C PHE A 46 20.18 -8.68 17.17
N LEU A 47 21.37 -8.06 17.31
CA LEU A 47 21.98 -7.29 16.22
C LEU A 47 22.27 -8.13 14.97
N LYS A 48 22.64 -9.41 15.16
CA LYS A 48 22.85 -10.33 14.01
C LYS A 48 21.54 -10.79 13.37
N MET A 49 20.47 -10.90 14.14
CA MET A 49 19.13 -11.26 13.64
C MET A 49 18.47 -10.08 12.93
N SER A 50 18.80 -8.85 13.32
CA SER A 50 18.18 -7.64 12.79
C SER A 50 18.89 -7.15 11.53
N ASP A 51 18.11 -6.87 10.47
CA ASP A 51 18.58 -6.27 9.21
C ASP A 51 18.61 -4.73 9.26
N THR A 52 18.69 -4.13 10.43
CA THR A 52 18.71 -2.67 10.59
C THR A 52 19.95 -2.22 11.37
N ARG A 53 20.52 -1.06 10.98
CA ARG A 53 21.70 -0.50 11.66
C ARG A 53 21.41 -0.06 13.09
N THR A 54 20.19 0.37 13.36
CA THR A 54 19.72 0.85 14.67
C THR A 54 18.38 0.19 15.00
N PRO A 55 18.38 -1.10 15.40
CA PRO A 55 17.15 -1.81 15.73
C PRO A 55 16.50 -1.24 16.98
N GLN A 56 15.18 -1.26 17.02
CA GLN A 56 14.41 -0.84 18.19
C GLN A 56 14.39 -1.90 19.33
N GLY A 57 15.02 -3.05 19.10
CA GLY A 57 15.11 -4.13 20.07
C GLY A 57 13.93 -5.10 20.09
N ILE A 58 13.04 -5.01 19.09
CA ILE A 58 11.96 -5.98 18.86
C ILE A 58 12.02 -6.51 17.43
N LEU A 59 11.87 -7.82 17.26
CA LEU A 59 11.74 -8.51 15.99
C LEU A 59 10.54 -9.44 16.08
N CYS A 60 9.66 -9.39 15.06
CA CYS A 60 8.47 -10.24 15.00
C CYS A 60 8.44 -11.00 13.69
N VAL A 61 8.13 -12.29 13.78
CA VAL A 61 7.74 -13.11 12.64
C VAL A 61 6.22 -13.09 12.56
N VAL A 62 5.69 -12.58 11.44
CA VAL A 62 4.25 -12.41 11.24
C VAL A 62 3.84 -13.15 9.98
N GLU A 63 2.72 -13.87 10.06
CA GLU A 63 2.13 -14.52 8.89
C GLU A 63 1.68 -13.49 7.87
N GLN A 64 2.03 -13.71 6.60
CA GLN A 64 1.65 -12.81 5.52
C GLN A 64 0.13 -12.82 5.31
N PRO A 65 -0.53 -11.65 5.19
CA PRO A 65 -1.92 -11.59 4.80
C PRO A 65 -2.10 -12.13 3.39
N GLN A 66 -3.20 -12.84 3.17
CA GLN A 66 -3.59 -13.36 1.86
C GLN A 66 -4.94 -12.78 1.48
N TYR A 67 -5.02 -12.23 0.29
CA TYR A 67 -6.24 -11.65 -0.26
C TYR A 67 -6.50 -12.20 -1.66
N THR A 68 -7.75 -12.21 -2.08
CA THR A 68 -8.17 -12.63 -3.40
C THR A 68 -8.63 -11.44 -4.24
N LEU A 69 -8.53 -11.58 -5.56
CA LEU A 69 -9.05 -10.57 -6.48
C LEU A 69 -10.55 -10.34 -6.25
N ASP A 70 -11.29 -11.41 -6.01
CA ASP A 70 -12.74 -11.33 -5.81
C ASP A 70 -13.12 -10.54 -4.55
N GLU A 71 -12.35 -10.65 -3.46
CA GLU A 71 -12.56 -9.83 -2.26
C GLU A 71 -12.41 -8.33 -2.58
N LEU A 72 -11.37 -7.95 -3.32
CA LEU A 72 -11.14 -6.55 -3.69
C LEU A 72 -12.23 -6.01 -4.63
N LEU A 73 -12.62 -6.80 -5.63
CA LEU A 73 -13.60 -6.37 -6.64
C LEU A 73 -15.05 -6.38 -6.15
N ASN A 74 -15.39 -7.18 -5.14
CA ASN A 74 -16.73 -7.27 -4.56
C ASN A 74 -16.92 -6.40 -3.31
N ALA A 75 -15.93 -5.60 -2.93
CA ALA A 75 -16.09 -4.64 -1.84
C ALA A 75 -17.25 -3.67 -2.15
N PRO A 76 -18.01 -3.23 -1.14
CA PRO A 76 -18.98 -2.16 -1.35
C PRO A 76 -18.28 -0.88 -1.83
N MET A 77 -18.73 -0.33 -2.96
CA MET A 77 -18.16 0.91 -3.53
C MET A 77 -16.64 0.89 -3.68
N PRO A 78 -16.07 -0.05 -4.45
CA PRO A 78 -14.62 -0.21 -4.53
C PRO A 78 -13.91 1.11 -4.90
N LEU A 79 -12.81 1.37 -4.23
CA LEU A 79 -11.82 2.38 -4.58
C LEU A 79 -10.47 1.68 -4.64
N LEU A 80 -10.00 1.41 -5.83
CA LEU A 80 -8.82 0.59 -6.07
C LEU A 80 -7.66 1.43 -6.63
N VAL A 81 -6.45 1.04 -6.28
CA VAL A 81 -5.23 1.54 -6.92
C VAL A 81 -4.56 0.38 -7.63
N VAL A 82 -4.26 0.54 -8.89
CA VAL A 82 -3.59 -0.46 -9.74
C VAL A 82 -2.21 0.07 -10.08
N LEU A 83 -1.18 -0.65 -9.71
CA LEU A 83 0.22 -0.27 -9.87
C LEU A 83 0.88 -1.13 -10.95
N GLU A 84 1.34 -0.48 -12.01
CA GLU A 84 2.10 -1.14 -13.06
C GLU A 84 3.59 -0.88 -12.87
N ASN A 85 4.33 -1.91 -12.47
CA ASN A 85 5.80 -1.92 -12.39
C ASN A 85 6.40 -0.81 -11.51
N LEU A 86 5.73 -0.45 -10.42
CA LEU A 86 6.25 0.52 -9.44
C LEU A 86 7.52 -0.03 -8.78
N GLN A 87 8.62 0.72 -8.76
CA GLN A 87 9.92 0.20 -8.33
C GLN A 87 10.41 0.72 -6.97
N ASP A 88 10.04 1.94 -6.57
CA ASP A 88 10.51 2.49 -5.30
C ASP A 88 9.68 1.98 -4.12
N PRO A 89 10.32 1.29 -3.14
CA PRO A 89 9.63 0.77 -1.97
C PRO A 89 9.05 1.86 -1.06
N GLY A 90 9.61 3.07 -1.08
CA GLY A 90 9.08 4.22 -0.37
C GLY A 90 7.78 4.73 -0.99
N ASN A 91 7.69 4.74 -2.33
CA ASN A 91 6.46 5.09 -3.05
C ASN A 91 5.37 4.07 -2.75
N LEU A 92 5.67 2.75 -2.84
CA LEU A 92 4.69 1.72 -2.53
C LEU A 92 4.16 1.86 -1.10
N GLY A 93 5.06 1.98 -0.12
CA GLY A 93 4.65 2.16 1.27
C GLY A 93 3.83 3.42 1.52
N THR A 94 4.16 4.53 0.83
CA THR A 94 3.40 5.78 0.90
C THR A 94 2.01 5.61 0.30
N ILE A 95 1.88 4.92 -0.86
CA ILE A 95 0.58 4.66 -1.49
C ILE A 95 -0.30 3.83 -0.56
N ILE A 96 0.22 2.75 0.03
CA ILE A 96 -0.52 1.90 0.97
C ILE A 96 -1.00 2.72 2.18
N ARG A 97 -0.11 3.48 2.81
CA ARG A 97 -0.43 4.31 3.97
C ARG A 97 -1.45 5.40 3.66
N THR A 98 -1.24 6.14 2.58
CA THR A 98 -2.14 7.21 2.16
C THR A 98 -3.48 6.63 1.71
N GLY A 99 -3.46 5.48 1.07
CA GLY A 99 -4.63 4.74 0.63
C GLY A 99 -5.52 4.32 1.80
N GLU A 100 -4.94 3.81 2.89
CA GLU A 100 -5.71 3.55 4.12
C GLU A 100 -6.42 4.82 4.60
N GLY A 101 -5.69 5.94 4.70
CA GLY A 101 -6.25 7.22 5.11
C GLY A 101 -7.35 7.75 4.18
N ALA A 102 -7.27 7.45 2.89
CA ALA A 102 -8.27 7.82 1.88
C ALA A 102 -9.43 6.81 1.75
N GLY A 103 -9.35 5.66 2.44
CA GLY A 103 -10.38 4.64 2.43
C GLY A 103 -10.40 3.79 1.16
N ILE A 104 -9.23 3.48 0.58
CA ILE A 104 -9.17 2.54 -0.55
C ILE A 104 -9.55 1.13 -0.09
N THR A 105 -10.16 0.37 -0.99
CA THR A 105 -10.57 -1.01 -0.73
C THR A 105 -9.48 -2.02 -1.06
N GLY A 106 -8.45 -1.62 -1.81
CA GLY A 106 -7.31 -2.47 -2.07
C GLY A 106 -6.35 -1.95 -3.12
N VAL A 107 -5.20 -2.62 -3.21
CA VAL A 107 -4.14 -2.35 -4.19
C VAL A 107 -3.88 -3.58 -5.03
N ILE A 108 -3.84 -3.41 -6.34
CA ILE A 108 -3.53 -4.46 -7.31
C ILE A 108 -2.21 -4.11 -7.98
N MET A 109 -1.27 -5.04 -7.99
CA MET A 109 0.10 -4.81 -8.43
C MET A 109 0.51 -5.84 -9.47
N THR A 110 1.27 -5.42 -10.48
CA THR A 110 1.97 -6.37 -11.34
C THR A 110 3.08 -7.09 -10.58
N ARG A 111 3.51 -8.27 -11.05
CA ARG A 111 4.61 -9.04 -10.45
C ARG A 111 5.93 -8.28 -10.41
N GLU A 112 6.16 -7.40 -11.35
CA GLU A 112 7.35 -6.55 -11.45
C GLU A 112 7.33 -5.37 -10.47
N THR A 113 6.21 -5.11 -9.81
CA THR A 113 6.16 -4.10 -8.74
C THR A 113 7.00 -4.57 -7.55
N VAL A 114 7.71 -3.63 -6.93
CA VAL A 114 8.55 -3.91 -5.76
C VAL A 114 7.79 -4.70 -4.69
N ASP A 115 8.49 -5.61 -4.02
CA ASP A 115 7.90 -6.44 -2.99
C ASP A 115 7.34 -5.59 -1.82
N ILE A 116 6.06 -5.77 -1.54
CA ILE A 116 5.38 -5.10 -0.43
C ILE A 116 6.00 -5.47 0.93
N PHE A 117 6.61 -6.66 1.04
CA PHE A 117 7.32 -7.13 2.23
C PHE A 117 8.79 -6.70 2.27
N ASN A 118 9.27 -5.92 1.30
CA ASN A 118 10.56 -5.26 1.42
C ASN A 118 10.61 -4.44 2.72
N PRO A 119 11.66 -4.55 3.53
CA PRO A 119 11.75 -3.86 4.83
C PRO A 119 11.57 -2.33 4.75
N LYS A 120 11.98 -1.70 3.64
CA LYS A 120 11.76 -0.26 3.42
C LYS A 120 10.27 0.03 3.15
N THR A 121 9.59 -0.82 2.37
CA THR A 121 8.15 -0.71 2.13
C THR A 121 7.39 -0.85 3.44
N ILE A 122 7.62 -1.95 4.17
CA ILE A 122 6.95 -2.22 5.45
C ILE A 122 7.08 -1.03 6.41
N ARG A 123 8.29 -0.48 6.57
CA ARG A 123 8.49 0.70 7.42
C ARG A 123 7.69 1.91 6.94
N ALA A 124 7.64 2.15 5.64
CA ALA A 124 6.93 3.30 5.07
C ALA A 124 5.40 3.18 5.21
N THR A 125 4.85 1.96 5.29
CA THR A 125 3.40 1.76 5.49
C THR A 125 2.92 2.17 6.89
N MET A 126 3.79 2.26 7.89
CA MET A 126 3.42 2.53 9.29
C MET A 126 2.31 1.62 9.82
N GLY A 127 2.30 0.33 9.41
CA GLY A 127 1.31 -0.65 9.82
C GLY A 127 0.13 -0.83 8.87
N SER A 128 -0.08 0.06 7.90
CA SER A 128 -1.19 -0.04 6.93
C SER A 128 -1.13 -1.34 6.09
N VAL A 129 0.04 -1.97 5.98
CA VAL A 129 0.22 -3.26 5.29
C VAL A 129 -0.64 -4.38 5.89
N PHE A 130 -1.05 -4.27 7.15
CA PHE A 130 -1.92 -5.25 7.81
C PHE A 130 -3.41 -4.98 7.61
N ARG A 131 -3.79 -3.80 7.11
CA ARG A 131 -5.18 -3.33 7.04
C ARG A 131 -5.67 -3.06 5.62
N VAL A 132 -4.76 -2.73 4.71
CA VAL A 132 -5.10 -2.49 3.30
C VAL A 132 -4.94 -3.80 2.51
N PRO A 133 -6.00 -4.36 1.92
CA PRO A 133 -5.90 -5.52 1.06
C PRO A 133 -5.03 -5.25 -0.18
N PHE A 134 -4.25 -6.25 -0.59
CA PHE A 134 -3.43 -6.15 -1.79
C PHE A 134 -3.24 -7.51 -2.46
N ILE A 135 -3.01 -7.51 -3.76
CA ILE A 135 -2.67 -8.69 -4.53
C ILE A 135 -1.63 -8.37 -5.61
N TYR A 136 -0.85 -9.38 -5.96
CA TYR A 136 -0.02 -9.39 -7.16
C TYR A 136 -0.70 -10.19 -8.25
N VAL A 137 -0.66 -9.69 -9.49
CA VAL A 137 -1.28 -10.31 -10.64
C VAL A 137 -0.28 -10.49 -11.79
N GLU A 138 -0.47 -11.54 -12.58
CA GLU A 138 0.37 -11.80 -13.76
C GLU A 138 -0.02 -10.85 -14.92
N THR A 139 -1.31 -10.63 -15.12
CA THR A 139 -1.83 -9.93 -16.29
C THR A 139 -2.85 -8.87 -15.86
N LEU A 140 -2.54 -7.60 -16.11
CA LEU A 140 -3.47 -6.49 -15.81
C LEU A 140 -4.70 -6.51 -16.72
N SER A 141 -4.57 -6.92 -17.98
CA SER A 141 -5.70 -6.96 -18.93
C SER A 141 -6.86 -7.81 -18.43
N ASP A 142 -6.57 -8.99 -17.87
CA ASP A 142 -7.59 -9.89 -17.33
C ASP A 142 -8.31 -9.29 -16.12
N VAL A 143 -7.55 -8.61 -15.27
CA VAL A 143 -8.09 -7.92 -14.09
C VAL A 143 -8.97 -6.74 -14.50
N MET A 144 -8.51 -5.94 -15.45
CA MET A 144 -9.25 -4.77 -15.95
C MET A 144 -10.52 -5.19 -16.67
N ALA A 145 -10.51 -6.31 -17.40
CA ALA A 145 -11.74 -6.88 -17.99
C ALA A 145 -12.76 -7.22 -16.90
N LYS A 146 -12.35 -7.92 -15.83
CA LYS A 146 -13.21 -8.25 -14.69
C LYS A 146 -13.71 -7.01 -13.95
N MET A 147 -12.88 -5.97 -13.81
CA MET A 147 -13.32 -4.69 -13.24
C MET A 147 -14.45 -4.07 -14.04
N LYS A 148 -14.31 -4.02 -15.38
CA LYS A 148 -15.35 -3.49 -16.28
C LYS A 148 -16.65 -4.29 -16.20
N GLU A 149 -16.57 -5.63 -16.15
CA GLU A 149 -17.73 -6.50 -15.97
C GLU A 149 -18.50 -6.20 -14.68
N LYS A 150 -17.77 -5.76 -13.63
CA LYS A 150 -18.35 -5.35 -12.34
C LYS A 150 -18.75 -3.88 -12.25
N GLY A 151 -18.65 -3.13 -13.35
CA GLY A 151 -19.00 -1.71 -13.39
C GLY A 151 -18.01 -0.82 -12.63
N ILE A 152 -16.76 -1.24 -12.46
CA ILE A 152 -15.70 -0.42 -11.87
C ILE A 152 -15.10 0.45 -12.96
N HIS A 153 -15.22 1.76 -12.82
CA HIS A 153 -14.65 2.75 -13.73
C HIS A 153 -13.14 2.84 -13.57
N ILE A 154 -12.43 2.72 -14.67
CA ILE A 154 -10.95 2.66 -14.68
C ILE A 154 -10.39 3.95 -15.28
N TYR A 155 -9.55 4.64 -14.52
CA TYR A 155 -8.92 5.89 -14.92
C TYR A 155 -7.39 5.79 -14.86
N ALA A 156 -6.71 6.24 -15.91
CA ALA A 156 -5.26 6.27 -15.97
C ALA A 156 -4.71 7.65 -15.61
N ALA A 157 -3.82 7.75 -14.64
CA ALA A 157 -3.03 8.95 -14.40
C ALA A 157 -2.01 9.11 -15.54
N HIS A 158 -2.26 10.03 -16.46
CA HIS A 158 -1.47 10.12 -17.69
C HIS A 158 -1.32 11.56 -18.19
N LEU A 159 -0.12 11.93 -18.65
CA LEU A 159 0.20 13.29 -19.11
C LEU A 159 -0.59 13.70 -20.35
N ALA A 160 -0.94 12.75 -21.22
CA ALA A 160 -1.78 13.00 -22.41
C ALA A 160 -3.26 13.22 -22.08
N GLY A 161 -3.67 13.19 -20.82
CA GLY A 161 -5.03 13.50 -20.39
C GLY A 161 -5.46 14.90 -20.86
N LYS A 162 -6.67 14.99 -21.38
CA LYS A 162 -7.26 16.25 -21.87
C LYS A 162 -8.07 16.98 -20.79
N ARG A 163 -8.49 16.25 -19.77
CA ARG A 163 -9.30 16.76 -18.66
C ARG A 163 -8.56 16.62 -17.35
N TYR A 164 -8.71 17.59 -16.49
CA TYR A 164 -8.13 17.54 -15.14
C TYR A 164 -8.92 16.56 -14.26
N TYR A 165 -8.20 15.93 -13.33
CA TYR A 165 -8.72 14.86 -12.46
C TYR A 165 -9.96 15.31 -11.64
N ASP A 166 -10.01 16.57 -11.23
CA ASP A 166 -11.11 17.17 -10.45
C ASP A 166 -12.38 17.39 -11.25
N SER A 167 -12.33 17.26 -12.59
CA SER A 167 -13.49 17.34 -13.48
C SER A 167 -14.24 16.01 -13.69
N PHE A 168 -13.77 14.94 -13.06
CA PHE A 168 -14.39 13.63 -13.12
C PHE A 168 -15.21 13.34 -11.86
N SER A 169 -16.17 12.44 -11.95
CA SER A 169 -16.88 11.91 -10.79
C SER A 169 -16.27 10.58 -10.35
N PHE A 170 -15.93 10.49 -9.06
CA PHE A 170 -15.42 9.27 -8.43
C PHE A 170 -16.39 8.74 -7.37
N ARG A 171 -17.67 9.08 -7.49
CA ARG A 171 -18.73 8.65 -6.57
C ARG A 171 -19.15 7.20 -6.78
N GLU A 172 -18.85 6.65 -7.97
CA GLU A 172 -19.10 5.26 -8.34
C GLU A 172 -17.87 4.39 -8.09
N PRO A 173 -17.97 3.04 -8.17
CA PRO A 173 -16.83 2.14 -8.12
C PRO A 173 -15.69 2.58 -9.03
N THR A 174 -14.50 2.76 -8.49
CA THR A 174 -13.40 3.46 -9.20
C THR A 174 -12.06 2.73 -9.00
N ALA A 175 -11.27 2.66 -10.06
CA ALA A 175 -9.88 2.21 -10.04
C ALA A 175 -8.96 3.24 -10.70
N PHE A 176 -7.84 3.58 -10.05
CA PHE A 176 -6.81 4.46 -10.59
C PHE A 176 -5.58 3.65 -11.01
N LEU A 177 -5.17 3.80 -12.27
CA LEU A 177 -3.94 3.21 -12.78
C LEU A 177 -2.78 4.18 -12.58
N ILE A 178 -1.73 3.70 -11.93
CA ILE A 178 -0.48 4.42 -11.67
C ILE A 178 0.67 3.59 -12.25
N GLY A 179 1.49 4.22 -13.08
CA GLY A 179 2.61 3.56 -13.73
C GLY A 179 3.92 3.67 -12.96
N ASN A 180 4.96 3.10 -13.58
CA ASN A 180 6.34 3.18 -13.15
C ASN A 180 6.84 4.63 -13.05
N GLU A 181 7.76 4.91 -12.13
CA GLU A 181 8.27 6.25 -11.86
C GLU A 181 9.00 6.89 -13.05
N GLY A 182 9.69 6.08 -13.84
CA GLY A 182 10.45 6.57 -14.99
C GLY A 182 9.68 6.53 -16.30
N ASN A 183 8.95 5.44 -16.56
CA ASN A 183 8.32 5.18 -17.84
C ASN A 183 6.81 5.46 -17.86
N GLY A 184 6.21 5.68 -16.69
CA GLY A 184 4.74 5.81 -16.56
C GLY A 184 4.02 4.48 -16.81
N LEU A 185 2.77 4.55 -17.25
CA LEU A 185 1.99 3.41 -17.69
C LEU A 185 2.43 2.96 -19.07
N SER A 186 2.43 1.66 -19.32
CA SER A 186 2.51 1.13 -20.68
C SER A 186 1.33 1.63 -21.51
N ARG A 187 1.54 1.79 -22.82
CA ARG A 187 0.47 2.19 -23.70
C ARG A 187 -0.71 1.20 -23.68
N GLU A 188 -0.38 -0.09 -23.63
CA GLU A 188 -1.38 -1.15 -23.58
C GLU A 188 -2.26 -1.01 -22.34
N THR A 189 -1.69 -0.85 -21.15
CA THR A 189 -2.44 -0.66 -19.90
C THR A 189 -3.22 0.64 -19.90
N ALA A 190 -2.60 1.74 -20.34
CA ALA A 190 -3.25 3.05 -20.37
C ALA A 190 -4.48 3.06 -21.30
N ASP A 191 -4.37 2.49 -22.52
CA ASP A 191 -5.43 2.45 -23.51
C ASP A 191 -6.64 1.58 -23.08
N MET A 192 -6.48 0.75 -22.06
CA MET A 192 -7.59 -0.01 -21.47
C MET A 192 -8.44 0.82 -20.49
N ALA A 193 -7.96 1.97 -20.03
CA ALA A 193 -8.72 2.87 -19.16
C ALA A 193 -9.85 3.55 -19.93
N GLU A 194 -10.91 3.95 -19.21
CA GLU A 194 -12.02 4.71 -19.79
C GLU A 194 -11.62 6.16 -20.12
N ALA A 195 -10.72 6.71 -19.33
CA ALA A 195 -10.20 8.05 -19.56
C ALA A 195 -8.81 8.25 -18.94
N TYR A 196 -8.07 9.18 -19.53
CA TYR A 196 -6.83 9.68 -18.99
C TYR A 196 -7.11 10.90 -18.12
N LEU A 197 -6.68 10.82 -16.85
CA LEU A 197 -6.73 11.93 -15.90
C LEU A 197 -5.42 12.70 -15.93
N LYS A 198 -5.52 14.02 -16.02
CA LYS A 198 -4.36 14.90 -15.92
C LYS A 198 -4.37 15.63 -14.57
N ILE A 199 -3.26 15.59 -13.85
CA ILE A 199 -3.02 16.47 -12.71
C ILE A 199 -2.44 17.77 -13.28
N PRO A 200 -3.04 18.95 -12.99
CA PRO A 200 -2.52 20.22 -13.48
C PRO A 200 -1.12 20.48 -12.91
N MET A 201 -0.23 20.94 -13.77
CA MET A 201 1.16 21.25 -13.43
C MET A 201 1.45 22.69 -13.83
N GLU A 202 2.13 23.41 -12.95
CA GLU A 202 2.63 24.75 -13.20
C GLU A 202 4.15 24.72 -13.38
N GLY A 203 4.68 25.64 -14.15
CA GLY A 203 6.12 25.76 -14.40
C GLY A 203 6.66 24.69 -15.35
N SER A 204 7.91 24.25 -15.11
CA SER A 204 8.66 23.32 -15.99
C SER A 204 8.67 21.87 -15.53
N VAL A 205 7.94 21.54 -14.49
CA VAL A 205 7.86 20.16 -13.97
C VAL A 205 6.94 19.34 -14.87
N GLU A 206 7.45 18.23 -15.41
CA GLU A 206 6.71 17.39 -16.35
C GLU A 206 5.78 16.39 -15.67
N SER A 207 6.17 15.88 -14.49
CA SER A 207 5.40 14.87 -13.76
C SER A 207 5.55 15.00 -12.24
N LEU A 208 4.63 14.41 -11.50
CA LEU A 208 4.74 14.23 -10.05
C LEU A 208 5.33 12.85 -9.72
N ASN A 209 5.91 12.75 -8.52
CA ASN A 209 6.19 11.45 -7.91
C ASN A 209 4.93 10.57 -7.91
N ALA A 210 5.09 9.27 -8.20
CA ALA A 210 3.98 8.33 -8.38
C ALA A 210 3.09 8.23 -7.12
N ALA A 211 3.68 8.25 -5.92
CA ALA A 211 2.90 8.21 -4.68
C ALA A 211 2.12 9.52 -4.45
N ILE A 212 2.67 10.66 -4.83
CA ILE A 212 1.97 11.94 -4.75
C ILE A 212 0.79 11.97 -5.72
N ALA A 213 1.00 11.53 -6.98
CA ALA A 213 -0.06 11.44 -7.97
C ALA A 213 -1.20 10.52 -7.49
N ALA A 214 -0.88 9.32 -7.02
CA ALA A 214 -1.84 8.40 -6.43
C ALA A 214 -2.60 9.02 -5.26
N SER A 215 -1.89 9.73 -4.37
CA SER A 215 -2.49 10.37 -3.18
C SER A 215 -3.52 11.43 -3.56
N LEU A 216 -3.22 12.28 -4.54
CA LEU A 216 -4.15 13.30 -5.02
C LEU A 216 -5.45 12.67 -5.55
N LEU A 217 -5.34 11.60 -6.36
CA LEU A 217 -6.51 10.92 -6.92
C LEU A 217 -7.34 10.22 -5.84
N MET A 218 -6.68 9.52 -4.91
CA MET A 218 -7.35 8.84 -3.80
C MET A 218 -8.09 9.83 -2.91
N TYR A 219 -7.47 10.94 -2.53
CA TYR A 219 -8.09 11.95 -1.69
C TYR A 219 -9.17 12.77 -2.41
N GLU A 220 -9.08 12.97 -3.72
CA GLU A 220 -10.18 13.55 -4.48
C GLU A 220 -11.40 12.62 -4.50
N ALA A 221 -11.20 11.32 -4.70
CA ALA A 221 -12.28 10.34 -4.59
C ALA A 221 -12.88 10.32 -3.16
N HIS A 222 -12.02 10.32 -2.13
CA HIS A 222 -12.44 10.42 -0.73
C HIS A 222 -13.29 11.68 -0.48
N ARG A 223 -12.81 12.84 -0.94
CA ARG A 223 -13.55 14.11 -0.81
C ARG A 223 -14.94 14.01 -1.45
N GLN A 224 -15.04 13.49 -2.68
CA GLN A 224 -16.31 13.39 -3.40
C GLN A 224 -17.30 12.42 -2.77
N ARG A 225 -16.82 11.35 -2.13
CA ARG A 225 -17.65 10.32 -1.49
C ARG A 225 -18.14 10.70 -0.10
N ASN A 226 -17.54 11.71 0.54
CA ASN A 226 -17.83 12.13 1.91
C ASN A 226 -18.46 13.54 2.00
N ILE A 227 -18.96 14.08 0.89
CA ILE A 227 -19.70 15.36 0.82
C ILE A 227 -21.17 15.11 0.56
#